data_9da03889412d7f7fb29c29c392ad4cc2
#
_entry.id   9da03889412d7f7fb29c29c392ad4cc2
#
_cell.length_a   1.000
_cell.length_b   1.000
_cell.length_c   1.000
_cell.angle_alpha   90.00
_cell.angle_beta   90.00
_cell.angle_gamma   90.00
#
_symmetry.space_group_name_H-M   'P 1'
#
loop_
_entity.id
_entity.type
_entity.pdbx_description
1 polymer ?
#
loop_
_entity_poly.entity_id
_entity_poly.type
_entity_poly.pdbx_seq_one_letter_code
_entity_poly.pdbx_strand_id
1 'polypeptide(L)' 'MDDHTFFLVRNVDERLRRIELLIEQQRLHVMSLHPSRRADHELKLKGLISDYARLRNYRHALVTEPSRALMN' A
#
# COMPACT_ATOMS: atom_id res chain seq x y z
N MET A 1 22.81 4.13 -3.54
CA MET A 1 21.64 3.58 -4.27
C MET A 1 21.87 3.79 -5.76
N ASP A 2 21.76 2.75 -6.57
CA ASP A 2 21.93 2.88 -8.01
C ASP A 2 20.66 3.49 -8.66
N ASP A 3 20.76 3.89 -9.93
CA ASP A 3 19.66 4.54 -10.64
C ASP A 3 18.43 3.63 -10.75
N HIS A 4 18.65 2.33 -10.94
CA HIS A 4 17.58 1.36 -11.08
C HIS A 4 16.79 1.21 -9.76
N THR A 5 17.52 1.07 -8.65
CA THR A 5 16.89 0.97 -7.32
C THR A 5 16.14 2.27 -6.96
N PHE A 6 16.74 3.41 -7.25
CA PHE A 6 16.11 4.70 -7.03
C PHE A 6 14.78 4.80 -7.80
N PHE A 7 14.78 4.36 -9.05
CA PHE A 7 13.58 4.37 -9.89
C PHE A 7 12.48 3.47 -9.32
N LEU A 8 12.86 2.27 -8.86
CA LEU A 8 11.91 1.35 -8.24
C LEU A 8 11.31 1.91 -6.95
N VAL A 9 12.13 2.52 -6.10
CA VAL A 9 11.66 3.14 -4.86
C VAL A 9 10.69 4.26 -5.17
N ARG A 10 10.98 5.09 -6.16
CA ARG A 10 10.08 6.16 -6.58
C ARG A 10 8.72 5.64 -7.04
N ASN A 11 8.73 4.58 -7.85
CA ASN A 11 7.49 3.95 -8.31
C ASN A 11 6.68 3.37 -7.16
N VAL A 12 7.35 2.71 -6.22
CA VAL A 12 6.70 2.17 -5.02
C VAL A 12 6.09 3.31 -4.19
N ASP A 13 6.81 4.41 -4.02
CA ASP A 13 6.30 5.57 -3.27
C ASP A 13 5.04 6.16 -3.90
N GLU A 14 4.98 6.25 -5.23
CA GLU A 14 3.78 6.70 -5.92
C GLU A 14 2.60 5.77 -5.69
N ARG A 15 2.84 4.45 -5.72
CA ARG A 15 1.80 3.45 -5.45
C ARG A 15 1.33 3.52 -4.00
N LEU A 16 2.24 3.72 -3.06
CA LEU A 16 1.89 3.89 -1.64
C LEU A 16 0.98 5.10 -1.44
N ARG A 17 1.27 6.21 -2.09
CA ARG A 17 0.42 7.41 -2.02
C ARG A 17 -0.99 7.14 -2.55
N ARG A 18 -1.10 6.42 -3.66
CA ARG A 18 -2.40 6.06 -4.23
C ARG A 18 -3.20 5.19 -3.27
N ILE A 19 -2.54 4.19 -2.67
CA ILE A 19 -3.20 3.30 -1.70
C ILE A 19 -3.61 4.08 -0.47
N GLU A 20 -2.78 5.00 0.02
CA GLU A 20 -3.14 5.88 1.14
C GLU A 20 -4.43 6.66 0.86
N LEU A 21 -4.55 7.23 -0.33
CA LEU A 21 -5.76 7.95 -0.73
C LEU A 21 -6.96 7.02 -0.80
N LEU A 22 -6.79 5.82 -1.35
CA LEU A 22 -7.88 4.83 -1.42
C LEU A 22 -8.31 4.38 -0.03
N ILE A 23 -7.37 4.17 0.89
CA ILE A 23 -7.67 3.83 2.28
C ILE A 23 -8.47 4.94 2.94
N GLU A 24 -8.06 6.19 2.78
CA GLU A 24 -8.75 7.35 3.35
C GLU A 24 -10.17 7.46 2.80
N GLN A 25 -10.33 7.37 1.49
CA GLN A 25 -11.65 7.42 0.85
C GLN A 25 -12.55 6.28 1.32
N GLN A 26 -12.00 5.07 1.42
CA GLN A 26 -12.77 3.90 1.84
C GLN A 26 -13.17 4.02 3.31
N ARG A 27 -12.28 4.51 4.17
CA ARG A 27 -12.60 4.75 5.59
C ARG A 27 -13.77 5.72 5.74
N LEU A 28 -13.71 6.85 5.03
CA LEU A 28 -14.77 7.85 5.06
C LEU A 28 -16.09 7.26 4.55
N HIS A 29 -16.02 6.47 3.48
CA HIS A 29 -17.19 5.81 2.92
C HIS A 29 -17.82 4.85 3.92
N VAL A 30 -17.00 4.00 4.57
CA VAL A 30 -17.48 3.06 5.60
C VAL A 30 -18.17 3.80 6.74
N MET A 31 -17.58 4.90 7.19
CA MET A 31 -18.15 5.71 8.28
C MET A 31 -19.51 6.31 7.93
N SER A 32 -19.76 6.56 6.64
CA SER A 32 -21.04 7.12 6.17
C SER A 32 -22.12 6.07 5.94
N LEU A 33 -21.75 4.76 5.95
CA LEU A 33 -22.69 3.69 5.69
C LEU A 33 -23.46 3.27 6.93
N HIS A 34 -24.69 2.78 6.70
CA HIS A 34 -25.44 2.10 7.73
C HIS A 34 -24.67 0.86 8.21
N PRO A 35 -24.68 0.52 9.53
CA PRO A 35 -23.93 -0.62 10.05
C PRO A 35 -24.18 -1.93 9.32
N SER A 36 -25.40 -2.17 8.82
CA SER A 36 -25.75 -3.39 8.09
C SER A 36 -25.02 -3.53 6.74
N ARG A 37 -24.45 -2.44 6.22
CA ARG A 37 -23.77 -2.42 4.92
C ARG A 37 -22.25 -2.27 5.03
N ARG A 38 -21.73 -2.23 6.26
CA ARG A 38 -20.30 -1.97 6.47
C ARG A 38 -19.42 -3.20 6.22
N ALA A 39 -19.93 -4.41 6.42
CA ALA A 39 -19.11 -5.61 6.42
C ALA A 39 -18.28 -5.79 5.15
N ASP A 40 -18.90 -5.71 3.98
CA ASP A 40 -18.20 -5.87 2.70
C ASP A 40 -17.17 -4.78 2.45
N HIS A 41 -17.52 -3.55 2.81
CA HIS A 41 -16.63 -2.40 2.66
C HIS A 41 -15.47 -2.43 3.65
N GLU A 42 -15.69 -2.99 4.83
CA GLU A 42 -14.62 -3.19 5.81
C GLU A 42 -13.61 -4.24 5.33
N LEU A 43 -14.08 -5.31 4.67
CA LEU A 43 -13.20 -6.31 4.05
C LEU A 43 -12.34 -5.70 2.97
N LYS A 44 -12.92 -4.83 2.14
CA LYS A 44 -12.19 -4.11 1.11
C LYS A 44 -11.12 -3.20 1.74
N LEU A 45 -11.47 -2.51 2.82
CA LEU A 45 -10.54 -1.67 3.54
C LEU A 45 -9.37 -2.48 4.13
N LYS A 46 -9.65 -3.64 4.71
CA LYS A 46 -8.61 -4.55 5.23
C LYS A 46 -7.67 -5.00 4.11
N GLY A 47 -8.22 -5.29 2.92
CA GLY A 47 -7.41 -5.65 1.75
C GLY A 47 -6.45 -4.54 1.35
N LEU A 48 -6.93 -3.30 1.32
CA LEU A 48 -6.11 -2.13 1.00
C LEU A 48 -5.00 -1.92 2.03
N ILE A 49 -5.31 -2.06 3.30
CA ILE A 49 -4.33 -1.94 4.39
C ILE A 49 -3.27 -3.03 4.28
N SER A 50 -3.67 -4.26 3.98
CA SER A 50 -2.75 -5.38 3.77
C SER A 50 -1.81 -5.13 2.60
N ASP A 51 -2.35 -4.65 1.47
CA ASP A 51 -1.55 -4.30 0.29
C ASP A 51 -0.56 -3.18 0.59
N TYR A 52 -0.99 -2.18 1.33
CA TYR A 52 -0.13 -1.09 1.78
C TYR A 52 1.04 -1.62 2.60
N ALA A 53 0.78 -2.50 3.56
CA ALA A 53 1.80 -3.08 4.41
C ALA A 53 2.82 -3.89 3.61
N ARG A 54 2.37 -4.70 2.65
CA ARG A 54 3.26 -5.47 1.77
C ARG A 54 4.15 -4.57 0.94
N LEU A 55 3.58 -3.56 0.34
CA LEU A 55 4.31 -2.64 -0.51
C LEU A 55 5.31 -1.82 0.29
N ARG A 56 4.95 -1.44 1.51
CA ARG A 56 5.83 -0.73 2.43
C ARG A 56 7.03 -1.60 2.84
N ASN A 57 6.78 -2.88 3.11
CA ASN A 57 7.85 -3.84 3.42
C ASN A 57 8.78 -4.04 2.22
N TYR A 58 8.22 -4.12 1.02
CA TYR A 58 8.99 -4.22 -0.21
C TYR A 58 9.88 -2.98 -0.39
N ARG A 59 9.34 -1.79 -0.16
CA ARG A 59 10.09 -0.55 -0.21
C ARG A 59 11.28 -0.58 0.76
N HIS A 60 11.03 -1.03 1.98
CA HIS A 60 12.07 -1.15 2.99
C HIS A 60 13.19 -2.09 2.53
N ALA A 61 12.85 -3.24 1.97
CA ALA A 61 13.81 -4.19 1.44
C ALA A 61 14.63 -3.60 0.29
N LEU A 62 14.02 -2.83 -0.60
CA LEU A 62 14.72 -2.17 -1.70
C LEU A 62 15.79 -1.20 -1.21
N VAL A 63 15.53 -0.51 -0.11
CA VAL A 63 16.45 0.48 0.45
C VAL A 63 17.55 -0.18 1.28
N THR A 64 17.21 -1.22 2.05
CA THR A 64 18.15 -1.86 2.97
C THR A 64 18.91 -3.03 2.36
N GLU A 65 18.26 -3.82 1.50
CA GLU A 65 18.84 -5.01 0.86
C GLU A 65 18.44 -5.09 -0.61
N PRO A 66 18.89 -4.12 -1.44
CA PRO A 66 18.40 -4.02 -2.82
C PRO A 66 18.67 -5.25 -3.67
N SER A 67 19.84 -5.87 -3.54
CA SER A 67 20.20 -7.07 -4.31
C SER A 67 19.27 -8.23 -3.99
N ARG A 68 18.96 -8.41 -2.72
CA ARG A 68 18.08 -9.49 -2.25
C ARG A 68 16.64 -9.26 -2.67
N ALA A 69 16.16 -8.03 -2.57
CA ALA A 69 14.80 -7.68 -2.95
C ALA A 69 14.55 -7.88 -4.45
N LEU A 70 15.55 -7.57 -5.28
CA LEU A 70 15.46 -7.73 -6.73
C LEU A 70 15.56 -9.17 -7.19
N MET A 71 16.17 -10.04 -6.38
CA MET A 71 16.29 -11.47 -6.69
C MET A 71 15.02 -12.27 -6.39
N ASN A 72 14.15 -11.73 -5.61
CA ASN A 72 12.86 -12.33 -5.27
C ASN A 72 11.76 -11.81 -6.18
#